data_9de2bb151a8999e5bcf18a4602db10e6
#
_entry.id   9de2bb151a8999e5bcf18a4602db10e6
#
_cell.length_a   1.000
_cell.length_b   1.000
_cell.length_c   1.000
_cell.angle_alpha   90.00
_cell.angle_beta   90.00
_cell.angle_gamma   90.00
#
_symmetry.space_group_name_H-M   'P 1'
#
loop_
_entity.id
_entity.type
_entity.pdbx_description
1 polymer ?
#
loop_
_entity_poly.entity_id
_entity_poly.type
_entity_poly.pdbx_seq_one_letter_code
_entity_poly.pdbx_strand_id
1 'polypeptide(L)'
;MNVRIEKKDRVTTVILDRPEKRNAVDRPTATALADAFRAFEADPDSAVAVLWGAGGHFCAGADLGALTDESRRNRISPEGDGPLGPTRLQLSKPVIA
;
A
#
# COMPACT_ATOMS: atom_id res chain seq x y z
N MET A 1 11.42 3.68 -5.60
CA MET A 1 10.15 3.94 -4.93
C MET A 1 9.73 2.73 -4.09
N ASN A 2 9.11 3.00 -2.95
CA ASN A 2 8.71 1.93 -2.03
C ASN A 2 7.44 1.19 -2.49
N VAL A 3 6.70 1.78 -3.40
CA VAL A 3 5.50 1.17 -3.98
C VAL A 3 5.59 1.28 -5.49
N ARG A 4 5.41 0.16 -6.17
CA ARG A 4 5.39 0.11 -7.64
C ARG A 4 4.04 -0.41 -8.10
N ILE A 5 3.65 -0.03 -9.31
CA ILE A 5 2.40 -0.48 -9.91
C ILE A 5 2.71 -1.06 -11.28
N GLU A 6 2.23 -2.28 -11.50
CA GLU A 6 2.29 -2.93 -12.80
C GLU A 6 0.89 -3.26 -13.27
N LYS A 7 0.62 -3.02 -14.54
CA LYS A 7 -0.68 -3.33 -15.14
C LYS A 7 -0.48 -4.27 -16.31
N LYS A 8 -1.25 -5.34 -16.32
CA LYS A 8 -1.26 -6.30 -17.42
C LYS A 8 -2.68 -6.81 -17.59
N ASP A 9 -3.20 -6.71 -18.79
CA ASP A 9 -4.59 -7.03 -19.10
C ASP A 9 -5.51 -6.22 -18.19
N ARG A 10 -6.37 -6.86 -17.41
CA ARG A 10 -7.25 -6.17 -16.48
C ARG A 10 -6.80 -6.29 -15.02
N VAL A 11 -5.55 -6.67 -14.83
CA VAL A 11 -4.97 -6.86 -13.49
C VAL A 11 -4.01 -5.71 -13.16
N THR A 12 -4.22 -5.08 -12.01
CA THR A 12 -3.28 -4.10 -11.43
C THR A 12 -2.56 -4.77 -10.28
N THR A 13 -1.24 -4.86 -10.36
CA THR A 13 -0.43 -5.34 -9.25
C THR A 13 0.18 -4.16 -8.52
N VAL A 14 -0.13 -4.04 -7.24
CA VAL A 14 0.46 -3.05 -6.34
C VAL A 14 1.57 -3.74 -5.57
N ILE A 15 2.79 -3.26 -5.71
CA ILE A 15 3.98 -3.94 -5.22
C ILE A 15 4.61 -3.13 -4.09
N LEU A 16 4.66 -3.74 -2.90
CA LEU A 16 5.48 -3.23 -1.81
C LEU A 16 6.94 -3.60 -2.11
N ASP A 17 7.81 -2.61 -2.22
CA ASP A 17 9.21 -2.80 -2.60
C ASP A 17 10.15 -2.10 -1.62
N ARG A 18 10.10 -2.57 -0.38
CA ARG A 18 11.03 -2.18 0.70
C ARG A 18 11.65 -3.44 1.31
N PRO A 19 12.35 -4.26 0.52
CA PRO A 19 12.85 -5.55 1.03
C PRO A 19 13.85 -5.39 2.19
N GLU A 20 14.61 -4.30 2.24
CA GLU A 20 15.56 -3.99 3.32
C GLU A 20 14.85 -3.77 4.68
N LYS A 21 13.54 -3.50 4.66
CA LYS A 21 12.70 -3.35 5.85
C LYS A 21 11.64 -4.44 5.94
N ARG A 22 11.80 -5.53 5.20
CA ARG A 22 10.81 -6.62 5.08
C ARG A 22 9.42 -6.10 4.75
N ASN A 23 9.38 -5.06 3.92
CA ASN A 23 8.17 -4.38 3.48
C ASN A 23 7.34 -3.77 4.62
N ALA A 24 7.99 -3.36 5.71
CA ALA A 24 7.34 -2.55 6.72
C ALA A 24 6.91 -1.20 6.14
N VAL A 25 5.82 -0.66 6.66
CA VAL A 25 5.14 0.51 6.08
C VAL A 25 5.33 1.71 7.00
N ASP A 26 5.99 2.75 6.49
CA ASP A 26 6.02 4.08 7.10
C ASP A 26 4.95 4.98 6.47
N ARG A 27 4.84 6.25 6.90
CA ARG A 27 3.78 7.12 6.40
C ARG A 27 3.87 7.38 4.89
N PRO A 28 5.03 7.71 4.31
CA PRO A 28 5.09 7.89 2.85
C PRO A 28 4.67 6.65 2.08
N THR A 29 5.05 5.46 2.57
CA THR A 29 4.65 4.19 1.96
C THR A 29 3.15 3.97 2.10
N ALA A 30 2.57 4.25 3.28
CA ALA A 30 1.13 4.15 3.50
C ALA A 30 0.35 5.05 2.56
N THR A 31 0.80 6.29 2.39
CA THR A 31 0.18 7.23 1.46
C THR A 31 0.25 6.72 0.02
N ALA A 32 1.39 6.21 -0.39
CA ALA A 32 1.56 5.66 -1.73
C ALA A 32 0.67 4.44 -1.97
N LEU A 33 0.51 3.56 -0.97
CA LEU A 33 -0.40 2.42 -1.07
C LEU A 33 -1.85 2.86 -1.21
N ALA A 34 -2.30 3.79 -0.39
CA ALA A 34 -3.67 4.30 -0.46
C ALA A 34 -3.95 4.94 -1.81
N ASP A 35 -3.02 5.75 -2.31
CA ASP A 35 -3.17 6.40 -3.61
C ASP A 35 -3.20 5.38 -4.75
N ALA A 36 -2.39 4.32 -4.66
CA ALA A 36 -2.38 3.24 -5.65
C ALA A 36 -3.75 2.55 -5.73
N PHE A 37 -4.37 2.25 -4.59
CA PHE A 37 -5.68 1.61 -4.58
C PHE A 37 -6.80 2.56 -4.99
N ARG A 38 -6.71 3.84 -4.69
CA ARG A 38 -7.66 4.84 -5.22
C ARG A 38 -7.58 4.92 -6.75
N ALA A 39 -6.38 4.91 -7.30
CA ALA A 39 -6.18 4.92 -8.74
C ALA A 39 -6.74 3.65 -9.39
N PHE A 40 -6.52 2.49 -8.75
CA PHE A 40 -7.08 1.22 -9.19
C PHE A 40 -8.62 1.27 -9.22
N GLU A 41 -9.22 1.76 -8.15
CA GLU A 41 -10.68 1.86 -8.05
C GLU A 41 -11.27 2.72 -9.16
N ALA A 42 -10.58 3.80 -9.52
CA ALA A 42 -11.02 4.75 -10.55
C ALA A 42 -10.71 4.29 -11.97
N ASP A 43 -9.88 3.25 -12.15
CA ASP A 43 -9.42 2.81 -13.47
C ASP A 43 -10.44 1.87 -14.13
N PRO A 44 -11.13 2.29 -15.21
CA PRO A 44 -12.12 1.43 -15.85
C PRO A 44 -11.51 0.23 -16.56
N ASP A 45 -10.21 0.23 -16.84
CA ASP A 45 -9.52 -0.86 -17.52
C ASP A 45 -9.01 -1.93 -16.54
N SER A 46 -9.15 -1.70 -15.25
CA SER A 46 -8.68 -2.62 -14.22
C SER A 46 -9.87 -3.27 -13.51
N ALA A 47 -9.87 -4.60 -13.44
CA ALA A 47 -10.95 -5.37 -12.83
C ALA A 47 -10.60 -5.94 -11.46
N VAL A 48 -9.31 -6.20 -11.21
CA VAL A 48 -8.83 -6.82 -9.97
C VAL A 48 -7.45 -6.29 -9.65
N ALA A 49 -7.15 -6.14 -8.36
CA ALA A 49 -5.81 -5.80 -7.91
C ALA A 49 -5.19 -6.97 -7.16
N VAL A 50 -3.87 -7.08 -7.29
CA VAL A 50 -3.05 -7.98 -6.49
C VAL A 50 -2.11 -7.12 -5.66
N LEU A 51 -2.09 -7.34 -4.35
CA LEU A 51 -1.12 -6.71 -3.46
C LEU A 51 0.00 -7.72 -3.20
N TRP A 52 1.21 -7.37 -3.60
CA TRP A 52 2.37 -8.26 -3.53
C TRP A 52 3.53 -7.59 -2.81
N GLY A 53 4.26 -8.36 -2.01
CA GLY A 53 5.49 -7.92 -1.36
C GLY A 53 6.72 -8.49 -2.07
N ALA A 54 7.60 -7.61 -2.55
CA ALA A 54 8.85 -8.02 -3.19
C ALA A 54 9.90 -8.44 -2.16
N GLY A 55 10.82 -9.31 -2.56
CA GLY A 55 12.00 -9.65 -1.76
C GLY A 55 11.80 -10.74 -0.71
N GLY A 56 10.76 -11.54 -0.81
CA GLY A 56 10.60 -12.74 0.02
C GLY A 56 9.74 -12.55 1.27
N HIS A 57 9.29 -11.33 1.58
CA HIS A 57 8.36 -11.05 2.68
C HIS A 57 7.18 -10.25 2.16
N PHE A 58 5.98 -10.55 2.63
CA PHE A 58 4.82 -9.79 2.21
C PHE A 58 4.82 -8.38 2.82
N CYS A 59 4.67 -8.29 4.14
CA CYS A 59 4.64 -7.01 4.86
C CYS A 59 4.83 -7.27 6.34
N ALA A 60 5.81 -6.58 6.94
CA ALA A 60 6.10 -6.74 8.37
C ALA A 60 5.22 -5.84 9.26
N GLY A 61 4.30 -5.07 8.67
CA GLY A 61 3.44 -4.16 9.42
C GLY A 61 4.00 -2.75 9.47
N ALA A 62 3.67 -2.00 10.53
CA ALA A 62 4.15 -0.63 10.69
C ALA A 62 5.68 -0.58 10.89
N ASP A 63 6.33 0.39 10.27
CA ASP A 63 7.77 0.57 10.42
C ASP A 63 8.08 1.14 11.81
N LEU A 64 8.60 0.30 12.70
CA LEU A 64 8.94 0.69 14.06
C LEU A 64 10.07 1.71 14.10
N GLY A 65 10.97 1.69 13.13
CA GLY A 65 12.06 2.67 13.04
C GLY A 65 11.58 4.08 12.72
N ALA A 66 10.33 4.23 12.26
CA ALA A 66 9.76 5.53 11.93
C ALA A 66 9.04 6.20 13.12
N LEU A 67 8.87 5.51 14.25
CA LEU A 67 8.06 6.00 15.37
C LEU A 67 8.55 7.32 15.97
N THR A 68 9.86 7.57 15.93
CA THR A 68 10.47 8.77 16.49
C THR A 68 10.62 9.90 15.48
N ASP A 69 10.19 9.69 14.25
CA ASP A 69 10.27 10.67 13.15
C ASP A 69 8.87 11.12 12.77
N GLU A 70 8.52 12.38 13.09
CA GLU A 70 7.18 12.91 12.84
C GLU A 70 6.80 12.92 11.36
N SER A 71 7.78 13.01 10.46
CA SER A 71 7.52 13.00 9.01
C SER A 71 7.27 11.60 8.47
N ARG A 72 7.68 10.56 9.19
CA ARG A 72 7.64 9.17 8.71
C ARG A 72 6.76 8.24 9.53
N ARG A 73 6.47 8.58 10.79
CA ARG A 73 5.63 7.69 11.62
C ARG A 73 4.22 7.60 11.05
N ASN A 74 3.65 6.41 11.17
CA ASN A 74 2.32 6.14 10.65
C ASN A 74 1.29 7.00 11.37
N ARG A 75 0.34 7.51 10.61
CA ARG A 75 -0.72 8.37 11.14
C ARG A 75 -1.80 7.50 11.79
N ILE A 76 -2.07 7.77 13.05
CA ILE A 76 -3.18 7.12 13.76
C ILE A 76 -4.23 8.18 14.03
N SER A 77 -5.34 8.10 13.29
CA SER A 77 -6.43 9.07 13.38
C SER A 77 -7.75 8.33 13.21
N PRO A 78 -8.83 8.77 13.89
CA PRO A 78 -10.15 8.19 13.66
C PRO A 78 -10.72 8.53 12.28
N GLU A 79 -10.15 9.52 11.62
CA GLU A 79 -10.59 9.97 10.29
C GLU A 79 -9.49 9.81 9.26
N GLY A 80 -9.89 9.77 7.98
CA GLY A 80 -8.96 9.62 6.86
C GLY A 80 -8.48 8.19 6.70
N ASP A 81 -7.33 8.03 6.08
CA ASP A 81 -6.76 6.71 5.79
C ASP A 81 -6.32 6.01 7.07
N GLY A 82 -6.29 4.67 7.02
CA GLY A 82 -5.75 3.87 8.11
C GLY A 82 -4.25 4.06 8.27
N PRO A 83 -3.66 3.60 9.39
CA PRO A 83 -2.22 3.77 9.64
C PRO A 83 -1.31 3.16 8.59
N LEU A 84 -1.75 2.06 7.96
CA LEU A 84 -0.99 1.39 6.89
C LEU A 84 -1.43 1.82 5.48
N GLY A 85 -2.35 2.77 5.38
CA GLY A 85 -2.81 3.35 4.14
C GLY A 85 -4.19 2.89 3.73
N PRO A 86 -4.34 1.81 2.93
CA PRO A 86 -5.60 1.48 2.28
C PRO A 86 -6.62 0.76 3.16
N THR A 87 -6.32 0.51 4.41
CA THR A 87 -7.11 -0.41 5.26
C THR A 87 -8.55 0.04 5.51
N ARG A 88 -8.88 1.31 5.33
CA ARG A 88 -10.24 1.84 5.49
C ARG A 88 -10.94 2.09 4.16
N LEU A 89 -10.26 1.88 3.04
CA LEU A 89 -10.85 2.11 1.73
C LEU A 89 -11.95 1.07 1.46
N GLN A 90 -13.06 1.54 0.90
CA GLN A 90 -14.16 0.68 0.49
C GLN A 90 -14.14 0.57 -1.03
N LEU A 91 -13.51 -0.48 -1.52
CA LEU A 91 -13.35 -0.69 -2.94
C LEU A 91 -14.50 -1.52 -3.50
N SER A 92 -14.92 -1.21 -4.71
CA SER A 92 -15.96 -1.96 -5.40
C SER A 92 -15.41 -3.16 -6.17
N LYS A 93 -14.10 -3.26 -6.30
CA LYS A 93 -13.42 -4.32 -7.06
C LYS A 93 -12.60 -5.19 -6.11
N PRO A 94 -12.41 -6.49 -6.44
CA PRO A 94 -11.67 -7.39 -5.57
C PRO A 94 -10.17 -7.07 -5.52
N VAL A 95 -9.59 -7.31 -4.34
CA VAL A 95 -8.15 -7.23 -4.10
C VAL A 95 -7.71 -8.57 -3.52
N ILE A 96 -6.65 -9.13 -4.07
CA ILE A 96 -6.05 -10.38 -3.63
C ILE A 96 -4.64 -10.09 -3.12
N ALA A 97 -4.34 -10.58 -1.93
CA ALA A 97 -3.01 -10.43 -1.34
C ALA A 97 -2.20 -11.73 -1.47
#